data_fa5c7d4f1c51db3e09f97a53e1a88ad1
#
_entry.id   fa5c7d4f1c51db3e09f97a53e1a88ad1
#
_cell.length_a   1.000
_cell.length_b   1.000
_cell.length_c   1.000
_cell.angle_alpha   90.00
_cell.angle_beta   90.00
_cell.angle_gamma   90.00
#
_symmetry.space_group_name_H-M   'P 1'
#
loop_
_entity.id
_entity.type
_entity.pdbx_description
1 polymer ?
#
loop_
_entity_poly.entity_id
_entity_poly.type
_entity_poly.pdbx_seq_one_letter_code
_entity_poly.pdbx_strand_id
1 'polypeptide(L)'
;LTPINTRTFYWVSQVGMLAGTAVYVNAGTQLARLESLSGILSPGLLGSFALLGIFPLLAKKLVGLIQARKVYAGWPKPARFERNLVVIGAGAGGLVTAYIAAAVKAKVTLIEGHKMGGDCLNYGCVPSKALIRSARFMKTVREAETLGIANASADADFGRIMARVQNVVRQVEPHDSVERYSKLGVEVIQGHARITSPWTVEIDSEAGKQTLSTRAIVIASGAAPVIPKIPGIGSVKHVTSDTIWSLTEKPERLLVLGGGPIGCELAQAFAGIGCQVTLLARSGIMGKEDADAVALVEAGLAADGVRLLKGLDTVRCEIVEGEQRLIVAQEGTEQRVEKALPFDVLLCATGRKARVSGFGLEELGIPLTKAGTIEVNEYLQTRYPNIYACGDVAGPFQFTHTAAHQAWYAAVNALFAGFKSFKADYRVIPWVTFTSPEVARVGLSENEAKALGIAHEVTRYNLDDLDRAIAESAAHGFVKVLTPPGKDSILGATIVGEHAGELLAEFTLAMKHGLGLNKILGTIHPYPTWSEAAKYAA
;
A
#
# COMPACT_ATOMS: atom_id res chain seq x y z
N LEU A 1 -20.83 16.35 14.36
CA LEU A 1 -22.17 16.19 14.93
C LEU A 1 -22.79 14.93 14.34
N THR A 2 -23.03 13.91 15.17
CA THR A 2 -23.64 12.65 14.77
C THR A 2 -25.14 12.89 14.48
N PRO A 3 -25.71 12.30 13.41
CA PRO A 3 -27.11 12.46 13.05
C PRO A 3 -28.03 11.56 13.91
N ILE A 4 -27.92 11.66 15.24
CA ILE A 4 -28.75 10.91 16.16
C ILE A 4 -29.89 11.81 16.64
N ASN A 5 -31.13 11.31 16.54
CA ASN A 5 -32.30 12.02 17.06
C ASN A 5 -32.14 12.25 18.58
N THR A 6 -32.43 13.45 19.07
CA THR A 6 -32.25 13.88 20.46
C THR A 6 -32.96 12.94 21.46
N ARG A 7 -34.14 12.44 21.11
CA ARG A 7 -34.86 11.47 21.96
C ARG A 7 -34.14 10.14 22.08
N THR A 8 -33.58 9.64 20.97
CA THR A 8 -32.79 8.40 20.96
C THR A 8 -31.51 8.58 21.76
N PHE A 9 -30.80 9.73 21.55
CA PHE A 9 -29.63 10.06 22.34
C PHE A 9 -29.93 10.12 23.84
N TYR A 10 -30.99 10.80 24.24
CA TYR A 10 -31.38 10.91 25.65
C TYR A 10 -31.62 9.54 26.29
N TRP A 11 -32.49 8.71 25.72
CA TRP A 11 -32.81 7.42 26.29
C TRP A 11 -31.65 6.43 26.28
N VAL A 12 -30.85 6.37 25.20
CA VAL A 12 -29.68 5.52 25.14
C VAL A 12 -28.63 5.96 26.16
N SER A 13 -28.42 7.28 26.33
CA SER A 13 -27.54 7.81 27.35
C SER A 13 -28.01 7.49 28.76
N GLN A 14 -29.31 7.69 29.08
CA GLN A 14 -29.85 7.39 30.40
C GLN A 14 -29.73 5.91 30.75
N VAL A 15 -30.16 5.02 29.86
CA VAL A 15 -30.05 3.57 30.08
C VAL A 15 -28.59 3.11 30.13
N GLY A 16 -27.72 3.63 29.26
CA GLY A 16 -26.29 3.29 29.24
C GLY A 16 -25.53 3.75 30.48
N MET A 17 -25.89 4.93 31.02
CA MET A 17 -25.25 5.47 32.24
C MET A 17 -25.78 4.83 33.53
N LEU A 18 -27.02 4.33 33.54
CA LEU A 18 -27.67 3.84 34.75
C LEU A 18 -26.89 2.71 35.43
N ALA A 19 -26.41 1.75 34.65
CA ALA A 19 -25.61 0.64 35.18
C ALA A 19 -24.24 1.11 35.70
N GLY A 20 -23.58 2.02 35.00
CA GLY A 20 -22.34 2.63 35.46
C GLY A 20 -22.52 3.46 36.71
N THR A 21 -23.57 4.29 36.76
CA THR A 21 -23.94 5.10 37.93
C THR A 21 -24.23 4.24 39.16
N ALA A 22 -24.93 3.14 39.00
CA ALA A 22 -25.21 2.21 40.11
C ALA A 22 -23.90 1.64 40.71
N VAL A 23 -22.93 1.27 39.85
CA VAL A 23 -21.61 0.77 40.30
C VAL A 23 -20.83 1.87 41.02
N TYR A 24 -20.81 3.10 40.48
CA TYR A 24 -20.15 4.24 41.09
C TYR A 24 -20.76 4.65 42.42
N VAL A 25 -22.12 4.72 42.50
CA VAL A 25 -22.83 5.05 43.73
C VAL A 25 -22.60 3.97 44.81
N ASN A 26 -22.60 2.68 44.41
CA ASN A 26 -22.27 1.61 45.35
C ASN A 26 -20.86 1.73 45.92
N ALA A 27 -19.87 2.00 45.06
CA ALA A 27 -18.50 2.22 45.51
C ALA A 27 -18.39 3.44 46.44
N GLY A 28 -19.05 4.56 46.09
CA GLY A 28 -19.10 5.77 46.90
C GLY A 28 -19.76 5.56 48.27
N THR A 29 -20.87 4.81 48.32
CA THR A 29 -21.54 4.48 49.58
C THR A 29 -20.72 3.58 50.47
N GLN A 30 -19.99 2.63 49.92
CA GLN A 30 -19.05 1.80 50.69
C GLN A 30 -17.87 2.63 51.24
N LEU A 31 -17.36 3.60 50.46
CA LEU A 31 -16.31 4.52 50.87
C LEU A 31 -16.80 5.45 51.99
N ALA A 32 -18.05 5.95 51.91
CA ALA A 32 -18.64 6.82 52.92
C ALA A 32 -18.87 6.13 54.30
N ARG A 33 -18.88 4.81 54.33
CA ARG A 33 -19.06 3.99 55.56
C ARG A 33 -17.73 3.68 56.27
N LEU A 34 -16.62 4.24 55.81
CA LEU A 34 -15.32 4.03 56.42
C LEU A 34 -15.16 4.86 57.70
N GLU A 35 -15.19 4.18 58.85
CA GLU A 35 -14.95 4.78 60.16
C GLU A 35 -13.49 4.64 60.63
N SER A 36 -12.66 3.85 59.92
CA SER A 36 -11.25 3.63 60.27
C SER A 36 -10.41 3.24 59.07
N LEU A 37 -9.09 3.45 59.12
CA LEU A 37 -8.11 3.05 58.08
C LEU A 37 -8.13 1.53 57.80
N SER A 38 -8.44 0.71 58.82
CA SER A 38 -8.57 -0.76 58.62
C SER A 38 -9.80 -1.15 57.79
N GLY A 39 -10.81 -0.29 57.71
CA GLY A 39 -12.00 -0.50 56.88
C GLY A 39 -11.73 -0.46 55.36
N ILE A 40 -10.60 0.08 54.93
CA ILE A 40 -10.19 0.11 53.53
C ILE A 40 -10.00 -1.30 52.92
N LEU A 41 -9.62 -2.27 53.78
CA LEU A 41 -9.48 -3.67 53.39
C LEU A 41 -10.79 -4.50 53.56
N SER A 42 -11.93 -3.84 53.82
CA SER A 42 -13.19 -4.56 53.94
C SER A 42 -13.57 -5.27 52.61
N PRO A 43 -14.11 -6.51 52.69
CA PRO A 43 -14.50 -7.25 51.49
C PRO A 43 -15.52 -6.51 50.61
N GLY A 44 -16.39 -5.71 51.24
CA GLY A 44 -17.39 -4.91 50.55
C GLY A 44 -16.80 -3.79 49.70
N LEU A 45 -15.77 -3.08 50.27
CA LEU A 45 -15.08 -2.00 49.57
C LEU A 45 -14.20 -2.54 48.46
N LEU A 46 -13.42 -3.58 48.74
CA LEU A 46 -12.56 -4.25 47.72
C LEU A 46 -13.41 -4.82 46.58
N GLY A 47 -14.56 -5.45 46.90
CA GLY A 47 -15.49 -5.93 45.88
C GLY A 47 -16.08 -4.81 45.02
N SER A 48 -16.40 -3.66 45.63
CA SER A 48 -16.95 -2.50 44.91
C SER A 48 -15.90 -1.88 43.98
N PHE A 49 -14.62 -1.76 44.38
CA PHE A 49 -13.56 -1.30 43.52
C PHE A 49 -13.21 -2.30 42.43
N ALA A 50 -13.18 -3.60 42.72
CA ALA A 50 -13.03 -4.64 41.74
C ALA A 50 -14.14 -4.58 40.67
N LEU A 51 -15.39 -4.42 41.12
CA LEU A 51 -16.56 -4.26 40.23
C LEU A 51 -16.43 -3.00 39.39
N LEU A 52 -15.99 -1.88 39.96
CA LEU A 52 -15.75 -0.62 39.24
C LEU A 52 -14.73 -0.79 38.12
N GLY A 53 -13.62 -1.51 38.38
CA GLY A 53 -12.58 -1.78 37.37
C GLY A 53 -13.01 -2.78 36.31
N ILE A 54 -13.80 -3.80 36.67
CA ILE A 54 -14.22 -4.87 35.77
C ILE A 54 -15.44 -4.49 34.95
N PHE A 55 -16.36 -3.65 35.48
CA PHE A 55 -17.63 -3.27 34.85
C PHE A 55 -17.45 -2.74 33.40
N PRO A 56 -16.55 -1.79 33.10
CA PRO A 56 -16.38 -1.32 31.73
C PRO A 56 -15.96 -2.43 30.76
N LEU A 57 -15.15 -3.39 31.23
CA LEU A 57 -14.71 -4.54 30.42
C LEU A 57 -15.87 -5.50 30.15
N LEU A 58 -16.70 -5.78 31.16
CA LEU A 58 -17.91 -6.60 31.02
C LEU A 58 -18.93 -5.93 30.11
N ALA A 59 -19.18 -4.63 30.31
CA ALA A 59 -20.11 -3.85 29.48
C ALA A 59 -19.66 -3.85 28.01
N LYS A 60 -18.37 -3.59 27.75
CA LYS A 60 -17.79 -3.66 26.39
C LYS A 60 -17.98 -5.04 25.75
N LYS A 61 -17.73 -6.12 26.51
CA LYS A 61 -17.90 -7.50 26.05
C LYS A 61 -19.38 -7.81 25.75
N LEU A 62 -20.29 -7.38 26.60
CA LEU A 62 -21.73 -7.58 26.43
C LEU A 62 -22.26 -6.84 25.20
N VAL A 63 -21.91 -5.57 25.04
CA VAL A 63 -22.27 -4.78 23.84
C VAL A 63 -21.71 -5.44 22.58
N GLY A 64 -20.46 -5.90 22.60
CA GLY A 64 -19.85 -6.65 21.49
C GLY A 64 -20.61 -7.93 21.15
N LEU A 65 -21.07 -8.69 22.16
CA LEU A 65 -21.88 -9.90 21.94
C LEU A 65 -23.25 -9.58 21.33
N ILE A 66 -23.92 -8.52 21.79
CA ILE A 66 -25.21 -8.08 21.24
C ILE A 66 -25.04 -7.62 19.78
N GLN A 67 -24.01 -6.83 19.49
CA GLN A 67 -23.70 -6.40 18.13
C GLN A 67 -23.38 -7.58 17.22
N ALA A 68 -22.54 -8.52 17.68
CA ALA A 68 -22.21 -9.73 16.95
C ALA A 68 -23.46 -10.56 16.64
N ARG A 69 -24.35 -10.79 17.63
CA ARG A 69 -25.62 -11.49 17.39
C ARG A 69 -26.48 -10.82 16.32
N LYS A 70 -26.53 -9.48 16.32
CA LYS A 70 -27.28 -8.71 15.33
C LYS A 70 -26.67 -8.83 13.93
N VAL A 71 -25.34 -8.80 13.82
CA VAL A 71 -24.62 -8.91 12.54
C VAL A 71 -24.78 -10.30 11.92
N TYR A 72 -24.77 -11.36 12.75
CA TYR A 72 -24.92 -12.74 12.28
C TYR A 72 -26.38 -13.21 12.20
N ALA A 73 -27.36 -12.33 12.44
CA ALA A 73 -28.77 -12.69 12.33
C ALA A 73 -29.10 -13.15 10.90
N GLY A 74 -29.76 -14.31 10.81
CA GLY A 74 -30.06 -14.94 9.50
C GLY A 74 -28.96 -15.84 8.94
N TRP A 75 -27.77 -15.89 9.57
CA TRP A 75 -26.69 -16.76 9.14
C TRP A 75 -26.47 -17.90 10.15
N PRO A 76 -26.81 -19.17 9.81
CA PRO A 76 -26.58 -20.29 10.71
C PRO A 76 -25.07 -20.57 10.83
N LYS A 77 -24.59 -20.59 12.08
CA LYS A 77 -23.18 -20.90 12.35
C LYS A 77 -22.97 -22.41 12.31
N PRO A 78 -21.98 -22.93 11.55
CA PRO A 78 -21.64 -24.36 11.54
C PRO A 78 -21.27 -24.88 12.94
N ALA A 79 -21.70 -26.08 13.27
CA ALA A 79 -21.34 -26.73 14.53
C ALA A 79 -19.85 -27.08 14.60
N ARG A 80 -19.26 -27.42 13.47
CA ARG A 80 -17.82 -27.70 13.29
C ARG A 80 -17.30 -26.97 12.07
N PHE A 81 -16.03 -26.62 12.11
CA PHE A 81 -15.32 -25.95 11.01
C PHE A 81 -14.26 -26.89 10.46
N GLU A 82 -14.19 -26.96 9.14
CA GLU A 82 -13.16 -27.74 8.42
C GLU A 82 -11.80 -27.03 8.45
N ARG A 83 -11.84 -25.68 8.48
CA ARG A 83 -10.67 -24.81 8.47
C ARG A 83 -10.66 -23.83 9.65
N ASN A 84 -9.47 -23.47 10.10
CA ASN A 84 -9.30 -22.34 11.00
C ASN A 84 -9.35 -21.02 10.24
N LEU A 85 -8.80 -21.01 9.03
CA LEU A 85 -8.67 -19.83 8.20
C LEU A 85 -8.80 -20.19 6.71
N VAL A 86 -9.57 -19.40 5.97
CA VAL A 86 -9.56 -19.35 4.51
C VAL A 86 -9.04 -17.98 4.09
N VAL A 87 -8.06 -17.97 3.18
CA VAL A 87 -7.44 -16.77 2.63
C VAL A 87 -7.79 -16.69 1.14
N ILE A 88 -8.31 -15.55 0.70
CA ILE A 88 -8.71 -15.31 -0.69
C ILE A 88 -7.73 -14.36 -1.35
N GLY A 89 -6.98 -14.85 -2.31
CA GLY A 89 -5.91 -14.16 -3.04
C GLY A 89 -4.52 -14.48 -2.51
N ALA A 90 -3.60 -14.84 -3.40
CA ALA A 90 -2.21 -15.21 -3.11
C ALA A 90 -1.20 -14.13 -3.54
N GLY A 91 -1.56 -12.86 -3.40
CA GLY A 91 -0.61 -11.75 -3.40
C GLY A 91 0.11 -11.61 -2.05
N ALA A 92 0.91 -10.56 -1.86
CA ALA A 92 1.72 -10.35 -0.65
C ALA A 92 0.90 -10.45 0.65
N GLY A 93 -0.32 -9.88 0.68
CA GLY A 93 -1.20 -9.97 1.85
C GLY A 93 -1.64 -11.40 2.15
N GLY A 94 -2.08 -12.14 1.14
CA GLY A 94 -2.56 -13.52 1.30
C GLY A 94 -1.45 -14.51 1.64
N LEU A 95 -0.32 -14.41 0.97
CA LEU A 95 0.84 -15.27 1.21
C LEU A 95 1.36 -15.13 2.64
N VAL A 96 1.57 -13.90 3.13
CA VAL A 96 2.00 -13.65 4.51
C VAL A 96 0.96 -14.15 5.52
N THR A 97 -0.33 -13.92 5.26
CA THR A 97 -1.42 -14.43 6.11
C THR A 97 -1.39 -15.96 6.21
N ALA A 98 -1.28 -16.65 5.07
CA ALA A 98 -1.26 -18.12 5.02
C ALA A 98 0.01 -18.69 5.68
N TYR A 99 1.18 -18.05 5.46
CA TYR A 99 2.43 -18.42 6.11
C TYR A 99 2.32 -18.35 7.64
N ILE A 100 1.80 -17.24 8.18
CA ILE A 100 1.65 -17.07 9.63
C ILE A 100 0.70 -18.12 10.20
N ALA A 101 -0.44 -18.38 9.52
CA ALA A 101 -1.39 -19.39 9.96
C ALA A 101 -0.76 -20.80 9.98
N ALA A 102 0.01 -21.15 8.96
CA ALA A 102 0.71 -22.44 8.90
C ALA A 102 1.80 -22.55 9.98
N ALA A 103 2.53 -21.47 10.25
CA ALA A 103 3.58 -21.45 11.29
C ALA A 103 3.03 -21.80 12.68
N VAL A 104 1.79 -21.41 12.98
CA VAL A 104 1.11 -21.77 14.24
C VAL A 104 0.27 -23.06 14.12
N LYS A 105 0.48 -23.86 13.07
CA LYS A 105 -0.21 -25.13 12.82
C LYS A 105 -1.73 -25.03 12.67
N ALA A 106 -2.24 -23.88 12.26
CA ALA A 106 -3.64 -23.73 11.92
C ALA A 106 -3.97 -24.43 10.59
N LYS A 107 -5.15 -25.03 10.48
CA LYS A 107 -5.65 -25.54 9.19
C LYS A 107 -6.03 -24.36 8.31
N VAL A 108 -5.23 -24.06 7.32
CA VAL A 108 -5.40 -22.91 6.42
C VAL A 108 -5.53 -23.37 4.97
N THR A 109 -6.49 -22.81 4.26
CA THR A 109 -6.63 -22.93 2.81
C THR A 109 -6.40 -21.54 2.17
N LEU A 110 -5.49 -21.47 1.22
CA LEU A 110 -5.21 -20.31 0.38
C LEU A 110 -5.82 -20.54 -1.00
N ILE A 111 -6.67 -19.62 -1.45
CA ILE A 111 -7.37 -19.74 -2.75
C ILE A 111 -6.85 -18.64 -3.67
N GLU A 112 -6.38 -19.03 -4.85
CA GLU A 112 -5.88 -18.10 -5.87
C GLU A 112 -6.58 -18.34 -7.20
N GLY A 113 -7.23 -17.29 -7.71
CA GLY A 113 -7.98 -17.35 -8.97
C GLY A 113 -7.14 -17.11 -10.21
N HIS A 114 -5.84 -16.77 -10.07
CA HIS A 114 -5.02 -16.40 -11.23
C HIS A 114 -3.57 -16.90 -11.11
N LYS A 115 -2.67 -16.11 -10.50
CA LYS A 115 -1.25 -16.47 -10.35
C LYS A 115 -0.76 -16.24 -8.92
N MET A 116 -0.07 -17.22 -8.39
CA MET A 116 0.65 -17.08 -7.13
C MET A 116 1.64 -15.90 -7.18
N GLY A 117 1.87 -15.24 -6.03
CA GLY A 117 2.72 -14.05 -5.93
C GLY A 117 2.01 -12.73 -6.24
N GLY A 118 0.81 -12.80 -6.85
CA GLY A 118 -0.02 -11.64 -7.16
C GLY A 118 0.67 -10.59 -8.04
N ASP A 119 0.27 -9.34 -7.88
CA ASP A 119 0.74 -8.24 -8.74
C ASP A 119 2.24 -7.96 -8.57
N CYS A 120 2.77 -8.02 -7.36
CA CYS A 120 4.18 -7.69 -7.08
C CYS A 120 5.15 -8.57 -7.86
N LEU A 121 4.95 -9.88 -7.82
CA LEU A 121 5.79 -10.85 -8.50
C LEU A 121 5.59 -10.79 -10.03
N ASN A 122 4.32 -10.80 -10.46
CA ASN A 122 4.01 -11.06 -11.86
C ASN A 122 3.97 -9.81 -12.74
N TYR A 123 3.60 -8.64 -12.17
CA TYR A 123 3.25 -7.46 -12.95
C TYR A 123 3.83 -6.14 -12.41
N GLY A 124 4.28 -6.11 -11.16
CA GLY A 124 4.65 -4.89 -10.46
C GLY A 124 6.14 -4.79 -10.15
N CYS A 125 6.48 -5.02 -8.89
CA CYS A 125 7.79 -4.73 -8.33
C CYS A 125 8.93 -5.49 -9.02
N VAL A 126 8.77 -6.79 -9.23
CA VAL A 126 9.84 -7.64 -9.78
C VAL A 126 10.12 -7.30 -11.24
N PRO A 127 9.15 -7.34 -12.16
CA PRO A 127 9.42 -7.05 -13.56
C PRO A 127 9.85 -5.60 -13.78
N SER A 128 9.27 -4.61 -13.08
CA SER A 128 9.65 -3.21 -13.25
C SER A 128 11.09 -2.94 -12.81
N LYS A 129 11.54 -3.48 -11.68
CA LYS A 129 12.92 -3.30 -11.21
C LYS A 129 13.93 -4.04 -12.10
N ALA A 130 13.54 -5.18 -12.66
CA ALA A 130 14.35 -5.86 -13.66
C ALA A 130 14.54 -5.00 -14.95
N LEU A 131 13.46 -4.36 -15.43
CA LEU A 131 13.52 -3.44 -16.58
C LEU A 131 14.33 -2.18 -16.26
N ILE A 132 14.06 -1.52 -15.14
CA ILE A 132 14.76 -0.32 -14.66
C ILE A 132 16.27 -0.58 -14.57
N ARG A 133 16.69 -1.76 -14.09
CA ARG A 133 18.13 -2.11 -14.03
C ARG A 133 18.78 -2.13 -15.42
N SER A 134 18.07 -2.63 -16.43
CA SER A 134 18.57 -2.60 -17.81
C SER A 134 18.65 -1.17 -18.37
N ALA A 135 17.61 -0.36 -18.11
CA ALA A 135 17.57 1.05 -18.51
C ALA A 135 18.68 1.88 -17.84
N ARG A 136 18.91 1.69 -16.54
CA ARG A 136 20.02 2.34 -15.79
C ARG A 136 21.39 1.95 -16.35
N PHE A 137 21.58 0.70 -16.77
CA PHE A 137 22.83 0.29 -17.41
C PHE A 137 23.04 1.02 -18.74
N MET A 138 22.01 1.14 -19.58
CA MET A 138 22.08 1.90 -20.83
C MET A 138 22.38 3.39 -20.58
N LYS A 139 21.85 3.98 -19.50
CA LYS A 139 22.21 5.34 -19.06
C LYS A 139 23.69 5.43 -18.72
N THR A 140 24.22 4.50 -17.89
CA THR A 140 25.63 4.46 -17.53
C THR A 140 26.53 4.39 -18.78
N VAL A 141 26.13 3.63 -19.81
CA VAL A 141 26.89 3.57 -21.08
C VAL A 141 26.86 4.91 -21.81
N ARG A 142 25.73 5.60 -21.84
CA ARG A 142 25.64 6.94 -22.46
C ARG A 142 26.48 7.99 -21.72
N GLU A 143 26.61 7.85 -20.41
CA GLU A 143 27.35 8.78 -19.54
C GLU A 143 28.80 8.34 -19.28
N ALA A 144 29.29 7.31 -19.96
CA ALA A 144 30.60 6.69 -19.72
C ALA A 144 31.80 7.66 -19.87
N GLU A 145 31.70 8.67 -20.73
CA GLU A 145 32.72 9.71 -20.88
C GLU A 145 32.94 10.52 -19.60
N THR A 146 31.89 10.73 -18.80
CA THR A 146 32.00 11.42 -17.50
C THR A 146 32.85 10.63 -16.50
N LEU A 147 32.95 9.31 -16.71
CA LEU A 147 33.75 8.38 -15.92
C LEU A 147 35.14 8.14 -16.54
N GLY A 148 35.51 8.89 -17.60
CA GLY A 148 36.77 8.73 -18.30
C GLY A 148 36.86 7.52 -19.25
N ILE A 149 35.70 6.90 -19.57
CA ILE A 149 35.64 5.73 -20.46
C ILE A 149 35.25 6.19 -21.86
N ALA A 150 36.19 6.17 -22.77
CA ALA A 150 35.98 6.52 -24.18
C ALA A 150 35.31 5.36 -24.95
N ASN A 151 34.55 5.73 -25.98
CA ASN A 151 33.97 4.80 -26.96
C ASN A 151 33.04 3.71 -26.38
N ALA A 152 32.39 3.96 -25.23
CA ALA A 152 31.40 3.06 -24.73
C ALA A 152 30.16 3.10 -25.65
N SER A 153 29.70 1.92 -26.09
CA SER A 153 28.48 1.78 -26.88
C SER A 153 27.75 0.49 -26.51
N ALA A 154 26.45 0.52 -26.55
CA ALA A 154 25.63 -0.66 -26.37
C ALA A 154 24.29 -0.52 -27.13
N ASP A 155 23.84 -1.61 -27.72
CA ASP A 155 22.53 -1.71 -28.36
C ASP A 155 21.57 -2.47 -27.45
N ALA A 156 20.39 -1.89 -27.24
CA ALA A 156 19.34 -2.49 -26.43
C ALA A 156 18.51 -3.45 -27.29
N ASP A 157 18.76 -4.73 -27.18
CA ASP A 157 17.88 -5.76 -27.75
C ASP A 157 16.64 -5.91 -26.85
N PHE A 158 15.52 -5.37 -27.31
CA PHE A 158 14.27 -5.37 -26.57
C PHE A 158 13.77 -6.78 -26.23
N GLY A 159 13.86 -7.72 -27.18
CA GLY A 159 13.41 -9.10 -26.95
C GLY A 159 14.24 -9.78 -25.85
N ARG A 160 15.55 -9.58 -25.85
CA ARG A 160 16.46 -10.11 -24.80
C ARG A 160 16.23 -9.43 -23.44
N ILE A 161 15.95 -8.13 -23.42
CA ILE A 161 15.61 -7.41 -22.18
C ILE A 161 14.32 -7.97 -21.60
N MET A 162 13.26 -8.12 -22.41
CA MET A 162 12.00 -8.65 -21.93
C MET A 162 12.12 -10.13 -21.52
N ALA A 163 12.89 -10.94 -22.24
CA ALA A 163 13.21 -12.32 -21.83
C ALA A 163 13.94 -12.36 -20.47
N ARG A 164 14.89 -11.43 -20.24
CA ARG A 164 15.55 -11.27 -18.94
C ARG A 164 14.55 -10.90 -17.85
N VAL A 165 13.64 -9.96 -18.11
CA VAL A 165 12.58 -9.58 -17.14
C VAL A 165 11.77 -10.81 -16.75
N GLN A 166 11.28 -11.59 -17.72
CA GLN A 166 10.55 -12.82 -17.46
C GLN A 166 11.39 -13.88 -16.72
N ASN A 167 12.69 -13.96 -17.02
CA ASN A 167 13.59 -14.87 -16.30
C ASN A 167 13.75 -14.47 -14.83
N VAL A 168 13.86 -13.17 -14.52
CA VAL A 168 13.91 -12.68 -13.13
C VAL A 168 12.62 -13.04 -12.37
N VAL A 169 11.45 -12.87 -13.02
CA VAL A 169 10.17 -13.30 -12.43
C VAL A 169 10.21 -14.80 -12.10
N ARG A 170 10.62 -15.65 -13.06
CA ARG A 170 10.75 -17.11 -12.85
C ARG A 170 11.74 -17.49 -11.74
N GLN A 171 12.80 -16.70 -11.53
CA GLN A 171 13.76 -16.94 -10.43
C GLN A 171 13.18 -16.63 -9.05
N VAL A 172 12.26 -15.67 -8.96
CA VAL A 172 11.59 -15.31 -7.70
C VAL A 172 10.35 -16.17 -7.43
N GLU A 173 9.67 -16.64 -8.48
CA GLU A 173 8.43 -17.43 -8.41
C GLU A 173 8.47 -18.60 -7.40
N PRO A 174 9.57 -19.39 -7.27
CA PRO A 174 9.63 -20.48 -6.30
C PRO A 174 9.39 -20.04 -4.85
N HIS A 175 9.64 -18.78 -4.52
CA HIS A 175 9.40 -18.24 -3.18
C HIS A 175 7.90 -18.11 -2.86
N ASP A 176 7.07 -18.00 -3.88
CA ASP A 176 5.62 -17.81 -3.77
C ASP A 176 4.82 -18.98 -4.35
N SER A 177 5.49 -20.10 -4.67
CA SER A 177 4.90 -21.22 -5.40
C SER A 177 3.93 -22.06 -4.56
N VAL A 178 3.00 -22.74 -5.24
CA VAL A 178 2.11 -23.75 -4.64
C VAL A 178 2.90 -24.79 -3.88
N GLU A 179 4.00 -25.28 -4.48
CA GLU A 179 4.85 -26.31 -3.88
C GLU A 179 5.43 -25.86 -2.52
N ARG A 180 5.96 -24.64 -2.47
CA ARG A 180 6.51 -24.10 -1.21
C ARG A 180 5.44 -23.99 -0.13
N TYR A 181 4.28 -23.41 -0.46
CA TYR A 181 3.21 -23.20 0.52
C TYR A 181 2.61 -24.53 0.98
N SER A 182 2.49 -25.52 0.10
CA SER A 182 2.08 -26.88 0.47
C SER A 182 3.08 -27.53 1.44
N LYS A 183 4.38 -27.38 1.22
CA LYS A 183 5.44 -27.86 2.15
C LYS A 183 5.37 -27.16 3.51
N LEU A 184 4.89 -25.91 3.57
CA LEU A 184 4.66 -25.17 4.81
C LEU A 184 3.40 -25.62 5.57
N GLY A 185 2.55 -26.45 4.94
CA GLY A 185 1.31 -26.96 5.51
C GLY A 185 0.07 -26.12 5.16
N VAL A 186 0.17 -25.28 4.13
CA VAL A 186 -0.96 -24.56 3.55
C VAL A 186 -1.60 -25.42 2.47
N GLU A 187 -2.91 -25.62 2.52
CA GLU A 187 -3.65 -26.15 1.38
C GLU A 187 -3.85 -25.03 0.38
N VAL A 188 -3.28 -25.15 -0.81
CA VAL A 188 -3.42 -24.17 -1.88
C VAL A 188 -4.41 -24.71 -2.92
N ILE A 189 -5.43 -23.91 -3.24
CA ILE A 189 -6.44 -24.26 -4.26
C ILE A 189 -6.40 -23.16 -5.33
N GLN A 190 -6.11 -23.56 -6.56
CA GLN A 190 -6.27 -22.70 -7.73
C GLN A 190 -7.74 -22.71 -8.16
N GLY A 191 -8.39 -21.56 -8.05
CA GLY A 191 -9.80 -21.40 -8.34
C GLY A 191 -10.37 -20.08 -7.84
N HIS A 192 -11.62 -19.83 -8.18
CA HIS A 192 -12.34 -18.63 -7.81
C HIS A 192 -13.15 -18.86 -6.55
N ALA A 193 -12.89 -18.05 -5.52
CA ALA A 193 -13.61 -18.11 -4.25
C ALA A 193 -14.86 -17.23 -4.29
N ARG A 194 -15.95 -17.71 -3.65
CA ARG A 194 -17.14 -16.91 -3.36
C ARG A 194 -17.56 -17.11 -1.90
N ILE A 195 -17.68 -16.04 -1.15
CA ILE A 195 -18.14 -16.07 0.23
C ILE A 195 -19.67 -16.17 0.20
N THR A 196 -20.22 -17.30 0.62
CA THR A 196 -21.67 -17.57 0.60
C THR A 196 -22.33 -17.34 1.96
N SER A 197 -21.56 -17.31 3.04
CA SER A 197 -21.98 -16.90 4.38
C SER A 197 -20.77 -16.40 5.16
N PRO A 198 -20.93 -15.79 6.34
CA PRO A 198 -19.78 -15.40 7.16
C PRO A 198 -18.83 -16.55 7.52
N TRP A 199 -19.22 -17.79 7.31
CA TRP A 199 -18.43 -18.99 7.65
C TRP A 199 -18.23 -19.97 6.50
N THR A 200 -18.73 -19.68 5.30
CA THR A 200 -18.63 -20.61 4.17
C THR A 200 -18.09 -19.92 2.92
N VAL A 201 -17.18 -20.60 2.27
CA VAL A 201 -16.58 -20.17 1.00
C VAL A 201 -16.77 -21.28 -0.02
N GLU A 202 -17.46 -20.97 -1.11
CA GLU A 202 -17.56 -21.82 -2.29
C GLU A 202 -16.33 -21.53 -3.17
N ILE A 203 -15.75 -22.60 -3.71
CA ILE A 203 -14.57 -22.52 -4.59
C ILE A 203 -14.93 -23.21 -5.91
N ASP A 204 -14.78 -22.48 -6.99
CA ASP A 204 -14.91 -22.99 -8.35
C ASP A 204 -13.51 -23.19 -8.94
N SER A 205 -13.11 -24.45 -9.14
CA SER A 205 -11.79 -24.85 -9.60
C SER A 205 -11.88 -25.84 -10.75
N GLU A 206 -10.77 -26.14 -11.41
CA GLU A 206 -10.71 -27.18 -12.44
C GLU A 206 -11.13 -28.57 -11.92
N ALA A 207 -10.91 -28.84 -10.63
CA ALA A 207 -11.36 -30.07 -9.98
C ALA A 207 -12.86 -30.11 -9.64
N GLY A 208 -13.59 -29.02 -9.97
CA GLY A 208 -15.01 -28.86 -9.69
C GLY A 208 -15.29 -27.90 -8.53
N LYS A 209 -16.58 -27.80 -8.20
CA LYS A 209 -17.07 -26.93 -7.12
C LYS A 209 -16.98 -27.63 -5.77
N GLN A 210 -16.47 -26.93 -4.78
CA GLN A 210 -16.44 -27.37 -3.39
C GLN A 210 -16.79 -26.22 -2.46
N THR A 211 -17.30 -26.54 -1.28
CA THR A 211 -17.63 -25.57 -0.23
C THR A 211 -16.85 -25.90 1.03
N LEU A 212 -16.17 -24.92 1.60
CA LEU A 212 -15.43 -25.04 2.85
C LEU A 212 -16.06 -24.22 3.95
N SER A 213 -16.20 -24.82 5.13
CA SER A 213 -16.55 -24.12 6.35
C SER A 213 -15.30 -23.67 7.12
N THR A 214 -15.28 -22.42 7.58
CA THR A 214 -14.11 -21.82 8.23
C THR A 214 -14.46 -20.93 9.42
N ARG A 215 -13.56 -20.87 10.40
CA ARG A 215 -13.72 -19.96 11.56
C ARG A 215 -13.53 -18.49 11.17
N ALA A 216 -12.59 -18.23 10.28
CA ALA A 216 -12.30 -16.87 9.81
C ALA A 216 -11.97 -16.86 8.32
N ILE A 217 -12.18 -15.70 7.70
CA ILE A 217 -11.85 -15.42 6.30
C ILE A 217 -10.95 -14.19 6.26
N VAL A 218 -9.89 -14.23 5.46
CA VAL A 218 -9.07 -13.05 5.12
C VAL A 218 -9.17 -12.80 3.62
N ILE A 219 -9.64 -11.61 3.26
CA ILE A 219 -9.76 -11.15 1.89
C ILE A 219 -8.49 -10.37 1.52
N ALA A 220 -7.74 -10.87 0.56
CA ALA A 220 -6.49 -10.29 0.05
C ALA A 220 -6.50 -10.23 -1.48
N SER A 221 -7.66 -9.92 -2.07
CA SER A 221 -7.93 -9.94 -3.53
C SER A 221 -7.19 -8.85 -4.32
N GLY A 222 -6.52 -7.91 -3.64
CA GLY A 222 -5.69 -6.89 -4.26
C GLY A 222 -6.46 -5.85 -5.08
N ALA A 223 -5.82 -5.31 -6.11
CA ALA A 223 -6.36 -4.30 -7.01
C ALA A 223 -6.08 -4.66 -8.48
N ALA A 224 -6.70 -3.93 -9.40
CA ALA A 224 -6.44 -4.02 -10.84
C ALA A 224 -6.13 -2.64 -11.40
N PRO A 225 -5.32 -2.52 -12.46
CA PRO A 225 -5.10 -1.25 -13.13
C PRO A 225 -6.40 -0.72 -13.74
N VAL A 226 -6.53 0.60 -13.76
CA VAL A 226 -7.69 1.28 -14.34
C VAL A 226 -7.40 1.64 -15.79
N ILE A 227 -8.23 1.16 -16.71
CA ILE A 227 -8.28 1.67 -18.08
C ILE A 227 -9.23 2.86 -18.06
N PRO A 228 -8.76 4.06 -18.42
CA PRO A 228 -9.61 5.26 -18.41
C PRO A 228 -10.71 5.17 -19.46
N LYS A 229 -11.86 5.77 -19.16
CA LYS A 229 -13.00 5.82 -20.08
C LYS A 229 -12.77 6.91 -21.15
N ILE A 230 -11.89 6.63 -22.10
CA ILE A 230 -11.61 7.51 -23.24
C ILE A 230 -12.35 6.94 -24.45
N PRO A 231 -13.20 7.73 -25.16
CA PRO A 231 -13.83 7.30 -26.39
C PRO A 231 -12.80 6.74 -27.37
N GLY A 232 -13.07 5.57 -27.96
CA GLY A 232 -12.18 4.94 -28.94
C GLY A 232 -10.96 4.19 -28.36
N ILE A 233 -10.75 4.14 -27.05
CA ILE A 233 -9.58 3.46 -26.47
C ILE A 233 -9.53 1.96 -26.81
N GLY A 234 -10.69 1.30 -26.95
CA GLY A 234 -10.78 -0.12 -27.32
C GLY A 234 -10.37 -0.43 -28.77
N SER A 235 -10.25 0.57 -29.65
CA SER A 235 -9.83 0.39 -31.04
C SER A 235 -8.32 0.53 -31.24
N VAL A 236 -7.58 0.99 -30.24
CA VAL A 236 -6.14 1.22 -30.30
C VAL A 236 -5.35 0.22 -29.44
N LYS A 237 -4.09 0.00 -29.78
CA LYS A 237 -3.19 -0.87 -29.01
C LYS A 237 -2.86 -0.21 -27.67
N HIS A 238 -3.51 -0.67 -26.61
CA HIS A 238 -3.25 -0.18 -25.27
C HIS A 238 -2.86 -1.31 -24.32
N VAL A 239 -2.05 -0.95 -23.33
CA VAL A 239 -1.56 -1.84 -22.28
C VAL A 239 -1.73 -1.17 -20.91
N THR A 240 -1.68 -1.96 -19.87
CA THR A 240 -1.65 -1.51 -18.47
C THR A 240 -0.35 -1.95 -17.80
N SER A 241 -0.15 -1.61 -16.53
CA SER A 241 0.96 -2.14 -15.73
C SER A 241 1.00 -3.67 -15.67
N ASP A 242 -0.15 -4.33 -15.86
CA ASP A 242 -0.25 -5.79 -15.81
C ASP A 242 0.08 -6.44 -17.18
N THR A 243 -0.18 -5.75 -18.28
CA THR A 243 -0.07 -6.33 -19.63
C THR A 243 1.13 -5.83 -20.44
N ILE A 244 1.83 -4.79 -20.01
CA ILE A 244 3.02 -4.25 -20.71
C ILE A 244 4.15 -5.27 -20.86
N TRP A 245 4.21 -6.24 -19.94
CA TRP A 245 5.21 -7.31 -19.91
C TRP A 245 5.05 -8.35 -21.00
N SER A 246 3.93 -8.32 -21.74
CA SER A 246 3.66 -9.20 -22.89
C SER A 246 4.12 -8.60 -24.24
N LEU A 247 4.67 -7.40 -24.24
CA LEU A 247 5.21 -6.80 -25.45
C LEU A 247 6.42 -7.62 -25.96
N THR A 248 6.34 -8.06 -27.19
CA THR A 248 7.39 -8.81 -27.89
C THR A 248 8.27 -7.93 -28.77
N GLU A 249 7.75 -6.78 -29.19
CA GLU A 249 8.43 -5.81 -30.04
C GLU A 249 8.53 -4.47 -29.32
N LYS A 250 9.65 -3.78 -29.51
CA LYS A 250 9.87 -2.44 -28.97
C LYS A 250 8.95 -1.45 -29.65
N PRO A 251 8.05 -0.76 -28.91
CA PRO A 251 7.33 0.35 -29.49
C PRO A 251 8.31 1.48 -29.83
N GLU A 252 8.21 2.02 -31.02
CA GLU A 252 9.00 3.20 -31.37
C GLU A 252 8.49 4.39 -30.57
N ARG A 253 7.16 4.59 -30.54
CA ARG A 253 6.50 5.68 -29.80
C ARG A 253 5.60 5.10 -28.70
N LEU A 254 6.01 5.29 -27.46
CA LEU A 254 5.22 4.92 -26.28
C LEU A 254 4.55 6.17 -25.70
N LEU A 255 3.22 6.17 -25.63
CA LEU A 255 2.45 7.20 -24.94
C LEU A 255 2.01 6.67 -23.56
N VAL A 256 2.41 7.33 -22.49
CA VAL A 256 2.08 6.95 -21.11
C VAL A 256 1.04 7.92 -20.55
N LEU A 257 -0.08 7.39 -20.09
CA LEU A 257 -1.12 8.16 -19.40
C LEU A 257 -1.00 7.98 -17.89
N GLY A 258 -0.76 9.08 -17.17
CA GLY A 258 -0.72 9.12 -15.72
C GLY A 258 0.67 9.40 -15.14
N GLY A 259 0.76 10.49 -14.36
CA GLY A 259 1.99 10.97 -13.72
C GLY A 259 2.27 10.38 -12.34
N GLY A 260 1.64 9.26 -11.98
CA GLY A 260 1.95 8.54 -10.73
C GLY A 260 3.30 7.80 -10.80
N PRO A 261 3.76 7.19 -9.69
CA PRO A 261 5.03 6.46 -9.64
C PRO A 261 5.20 5.44 -10.78
N ILE A 262 4.17 4.60 -11.04
CA ILE A 262 4.20 3.59 -12.11
C ILE A 262 4.43 4.24 -13.48
N GLY A 263 3.72 5.33 -13.76
CA GLY A 263 3.85 6.04 -15.04
C GLY A 263 5.24 6.64 -15.22
N CYS A 264 5.78 7.29 -14.18
CA CYS A 264 7.12 7.89 -14.21
C CYS A 264 8.23 6.82 -14.35
N GLU A 265 8.17 5.75 -13.56
CA GLU A 265 9.16 4.66 -13.60
C GLU A 265 9.19 3.97 -14.98
N LEU A 266 8.02 3.61 -15.52
CA LEU A 266 7.95 2.92 -16.79
C LEU A 266 8.28 3.86 -17.95
N ALA A 267 7.83 5.12 -17.92
CA ALA A 267 8.21 6.12 -18.93
C ALA A 267 9.74 6.26 -19.03
N GLN A 268 10.41 6.43 -17.89
CA GLN A 268 11.85 6.57 -17.84
C GLN A 268 12.58 5.28 -18.29
N ALA A 269 12.09 4.12 -17.84
CA ALA A 269 12.70 2.84 -18.19
C ALA A 269 12.60 2.55 -19.69
N PHE A 270 11.45 2.79 -20.32
CA PHE A 270 11.28 2.60 -21.77
C PHE A 270 12.09 3.62 -22.58
N ALA A 271 12.16 4.88 -22.15
CA ALA A 271 13.04 5.87 -22.77
C ALA A 271 14.51 5.44 -22.66
N GLY A 272 14.93 4.94 -21.50
CA GLY A 272 16.27 4.44 -21.24
C GLY A 272 16.72 3.32 -22.18
N ILE A 273 15.79 2.50 -22.68
CA ILE A 273 16.07 1.43 -23.66
C ILE A 273 15.78 1.83 -25.12
N GLY A 274 15.58 3.13 -25.38
CA GLY A 274 15.52 3.70 -26.73
C GLY A 274 14.13 3.79 -27.35
N CYS A 275 13.06 3.87 -26.56
CA CYS A 275 11.73 4.26 -27.04
C CYS A 275 11.57 5.79 -27.03
N GLN A 276 10.84 6.34 -27.99
CA GLN A 276 10.38 7.73 -27.92
C GLN A 276 9.17 7.80 -26.97
N VAL A 277 9.38 8.34 -25.78
CA VAL A 277 8.33 8.32 -24.74
C VAL A 277 7.71 9.70 -24.55
N THR A 278 6.37 9.75 -24.60
CA THR A 278 5.59 10.91 -24.17
C THR A 278 4.80 10.52 -22.90
N LEU A 279 5.01 11.24 -21.80
CA LEU A 279 4.26 11.07 -20.55
C LEU A 279 3.23 12.20 -20.44
N LEU A 280 1.95 11.83 -20.47
CA LEU A 280 0.83 12.76 -20.28
C LEU A 280 0.34 12.68 -18.82
N ALA A 281 0.59 13.73 -18.07
CA ALA A 281 0.24 13.89 -16.67
C ALA A 281 -0.62 15.14 -16.46
N ARG A 282 -1.94 15.01 -16.53
CA ARG A 282 -2.88 16.13 -16.46
C ARG A 282 -2.57 17.13 -15.35
N SER A 283 -2.45 16.65 -14.12
CA SER A 283 -2.20 17.50 -12.93
C SER A 283 -0.71 17.55 -12.53
N GLY A 284 0.21 17.15 -13.42
CA GLY A 284 1.62 16.99 -13.09
C GLY A 284 1.98 15.59 -12.60
N ILE A 285 3.27 15.38 -12.26
CA ILE A 285 3.77 14.09 -11.79
C ILE A 285 3.86 14.05 -10.27
N MET A 286 3.76 12.85 -9.69
CA MET A 286 4.03 12.57 -8.28
C MET A 286 3.36 13.55 -7.29
N GLY A 287 2.08 13.86 -7.48
CA GLY A 287 1.35 14.93 -6.78
C GLY A 287 1.25 14.81 -5.26
N LYS A 288 1.79 13.75 -4.64
CA LYS A 288 1.92 13.61 -3.19
C LYS A 288 3.27 14.07 -2.65
N GLU A 289 4.23 14.33 -3.53
CA GLU A 289 5.58 14.74 -3.16
C GLU A 289 5.72 16.26 -3.17
N ASP A 290 6.72 16.78 -2.46
CA ASP A 290 7.03 18.20 -2.44
C ASP A 290 7.57 18.67 -3.79
N ALA A 291 7.33 19.94 -4.14
CA ALA A 291 7.66 20.49 -5.45
C ALA A 291 9.17 20.41 -5.79
N ASP A 292 10.04 20.51 -4.80
CA ASP A 292 11.49 20.39 -4.98
C ASP A 292 11.92 18.96 -5.35
N ALA A 293 11.27 17.95 -4.79
CA ALA A 293 11.47 16.56 -5.18
C ALA A 293 10.93 16.28 -6.59
N VAL A 294 9.73 16.80 -6.89
CA VAL A 294 9.11 16.67 -8.22
C VAL A 294 9.99 17.31 -9.30
N ALA A 295 10.56 18.50 -9.04
CA ALA A 295 11.41 19.19 -10.00
C ALA A 295 12.66 18.37 -10.40
N LEU A 296 13.29 17.67 -9.45
CA LEU A 296 14.42 16.80 -9.73
C LEU A 296 14.03 15.58 -10.57
N VAL A 297 12.86 15.00 -10.33
CA VAL A 297 12.34 13.90 -11.15
C VAL A 297 12.00 14.38 -12.56
N GLU A 298 11.36 15.54 -12.71
CA GLU A 298 11.09 16.14 -14.03
C GLU A 298 12.37 16.38 -14.82
N ALA A 299 13.42 16.89 -14.17
CA ALA A 299 14.72 17.08 -14.80
C ALA A 299 15.34 15.74 -15.21
N GLY A 300 15.27 14.71 -14.36
CA GLY A 300 15.77 13.37 -14.68
C GLY A 300 15.01 12.72 -15.84
N LEU A 301 13.69 12.83 -15.87
CA LEU A 301 12.87 12.34 -16.99
C LEU A 301 13.23 13.04 -18.31
N ALA A 302 13.41 14.37 -18.28
CA ALA A 302 13.79 15.14 -19.46
C ALA A 302 15.20 14.77 -19.95
N ALA A 303 16.17 14.59 -19.04
CA ALA A 303 17.54 14.16 -19.36
C ALA A 303 17.56 12.78 -20.02
N ASP A 304 16.67 11.87 -19.62
CA ASP A 304 16.51 10.54 -20.24
C ASP A 304 15.62 10.55 -21.51
N GLY A 305 15.20 11.73 -21.99
CA GLY A 305 14.48 11.91 -23.25
C GLY A 305 12.95 11.72 -23.16
N VAL A 306 12.38 11.69 -21.96
CA VAL A 306 10.93 11.63 -21.78
C VAL A 306 10.30 13.01 -22.04
N ARG A 307 9.39 13.09 -22.99
CA ARG A 307 8.59 14.28 -23.26
C ARG A 307 7.42 14.35 -22.26
N LEU A 308 7.51 15.25 -21.28
CA LEU A 308 6.43 15.46 -20.30
C LEU A 308 5.42 16.50 -20.82
N LEU A 309 4.13 16.12 -20.84
CA LEU A 309 3.00 17.00 -21.16
C LEU A 309 2.09 17.13 -19.94
N LYS A 310 1.78 18.38 -19.55
CA LYS A 310 0.92 18.72 -18.41
C LYS A 310 -0.25 19.60 -18.85
N GLY A 311 -1.34 19.63 -18.08
CA GLY A 311 -2.48 20.52 -18.30
C GLY A 311 -3.32 20.18 -19.55
N LEU A 312 -3.29 18.92 -19.99
CA LEU A 312 -4.06 18.46 -21.14
C LEU A 312 -5.04 17.38 -20.74
N ASP A 313 -6.30 17.53 -21.16
CA ASP A 313 -7.36 16.53 -21.05
C ASP A 313 -7.35 15.58 -22.24
N THR A 314 -7.65 14.33 -21.98
CA THR A 314 -7.85 13.33 -23.03
C THR A 314 -9.26 13.47 -23.62
N VAL A 315 -9.38 13.55 -24.94
CA VAL A 315 -10.66 13.69 -25.63
C VAL A 315 -11.12 12.35 -26.21
N ARG A 316 -10.33 11.76 -27.07
CA ARG A 316 -10.62 10.47 -27.72
C ARG A 316 -9.36 9.83 -28.29
N CYS A 317 -9.43 8.51 -28.49
CA CYS A 317 -8.47 7.78 -29.33
C CYS A 317 -9.08 7.58 -30.71
N GLU A 318 -8.27 7.65 -31.76
CA GLU A 318 -8.69 7.41 -33.14
C GLU A 318 -7.55 6.79 -33.97
N ILE A 319 -7.91 6.18 -35.08
CA ILE A 319 -6.97 5.67 -36.10
C ILE A 319 -7.22 6.45 -37.37
N VAL A 320 -6.21 7.17 -37.86
CA VAL A 320 -6.29 7.93 -39.12
C VAL A 320 -5.18 7.46 -40.04
N GLU A 321 -5.52 6.96 -41.22
CA GLU A 321 -4.55 6.43 -42.19
C GLU A 321 -3.61 5.36 -41.62
N GLY A 322 -4.13 4.53 -40.71
CA GLY A 322 -3.37 3.47 -40.03
C GLY A 322 -2.54 3.93 -38.82
N GLU A 323 -2.45 5.24 -38.57
CA GLU A 323 -1.75 5.79 -37.41
C GLU A 323 -2.68 5.93 -36.21
N GLN A 324 -2.31 5.36 -35.05
CA GLN A 324 -3.02 5.51 -33.80
C GLN A 324 -2.71 6.86 -33.16
N ARG A 325 -3.73 7.59 -32.74
CA ARG A 325 -3.61 8.94 -32.15
C ARG A 325 -4.48 9.07 -30.92
N LEU A 326 -3.93 9.73 -29.87
CA LEU A 326 -4.71 10.27 -28.77
C LEU A 326 -4.93 11.76 -29.02
N ILE A 327 -6.19 12.15 -29.08
CA ILE A 327 -6.57 13.55 -29.18
C ILE A 327 -6.66 14.13 -27.77
N VAL A 328 -5.94 15.21 -27.55
CA VAL A 328 -5.92 15.95 -26.28
C VAL A 328 -6.30 17.39 -26.50
N ALA A 329 -6.82 18.06 -25.47
CA ALA A 329 -7.16 19.47 -25.50
C ALA A 329 -6.68 20.16 -24.23
N GLN A 330 -6.48 21.48 -24.28
CA GLN A 330 -6.08 22.26 -23.10
C GLN A 330 -7.18 22.26 -22.04
N GLU A 331 -6.82 22.03 -20.79
CA GLU A 331 -7.74 22.02 -19.66
C GLU A 331 -8.39 23.42 -19.47
N GLY A 332 -9.71 23.46 -19.28
CA GLY A 332 -10.42 24.66 -18.85
C GLY A 332 -10.63 25.76 -19.90
N THR A 333 -10.36 25.52 -21.18
CA THR A 333 -10.61 26.51 -22.25
C THR A 333 -11.93 26.24 -22.97
N GLU A 334 -12.78 27.28 -23.15
CA GLU A 334 -14.03 27.18 -23.94
C GLU A 334 -13.75 26.90 -25.43
N GLN A 335 -12.63 27.39 -25.97
CA GLN A 335 -12.14 27.05 -27.30
C GLN A 335 -11.16 25.90 -27.20
N ARG A 336 -11.67 24.68 -27.35
CA ARG A 336 -10.85 23.46 -27.36
C ARG A 336 -9.98 23.39 -28.62
N VAL A 337 -8.73 23.79 -28.50
CA VAL A 337 -7.72 23.50 -29.53
C VAL A 337 -7.27 22.05 -29.32
N GLU A 338 -7.74 21.16 -30.19
CA GLU A 338 -7.34 19.76 -30.16
C GLU A 338 -5.94 19.56 -30.75
N LYS A 339 -5.16 18.68 -30.11
CA LYS A 339 -3.84 18.28 -30.56
C LYS A 339 -3.80 16.75 -30.66
N ALA A 340 -3.34 16.23 -31.77
CA ALA A 340 -3.10 14.80 -31.95
C ALA A 340 -1.72 14.40 -31.40
N LEU A 341 -1.67 13.33 -30.61
CA LEU A 341 -0.46 12.69 -30.13
C LEU A 341 -0.38 11.31 -30.75
N PRO A 342 0.46 11.08 -31.76
CA PRO A 342 0.63 9.78 -32.39
C PRO A 342 1.39 8.82 -31.47
N PHE A 343 1.05 7.53 -31.50
CA PHE A 343 1.71 6.48 -30.73
C PHE A 343 1.56 5.10 -31.38
N ASP A 344 2.46 4.19 -30.99
CA ASP A 344 2.36 2.78 -31.37
C ASP A 344 1.72 1.93 -30.27
N VAL A 345 2.01 2.30 -29.00
CA VAL A 345 1.42 1.66 -27.81
C VAL A 345 1.05 2.75 -26.80
N LEU A 346 -0.16 2.62 -26.21
CA LEU A 346 -0.66 3.47 -25.14
C LEU A 346 -0.57 2.72 -23.81
N LEU A 347 0.24 3.19 -22.85
CA LEU A 347 0.28 2.67 -21.48
C LEU A 347 -0.69 3.42 -20.59
N CYS A 348 -1.70 2.72 -20.07
CA CYS A 348 -2.63 3.25 -19.08
C CYS A 348 -2.06 3.06 -17.67
N ALA A 349 -1.54 4.12 -17.07
CA ALA A 349 -1.00 4.17 -15.70
C ALA A 349 -1.80 5.15 -14.81
N THR A 350 -3.13 5.24 -15.03
CA THR A 350 -4.02 6.25 -14.41
C THR A 350 -4.50 5.89 -13.02
N GLY A 351 -4.01 4.81 -12.44
CA GLY A 351 -4.32 4.35 -11.09
C GLY A 351 -4.76 2.90 -11.01
N ARG A 352 -5.12 2.46 -9.81
CA ARG A 352 -5.54 1.09 -9.50
C ARG A 352 -6.86 1.11 -8.74
N LYS A 353 -7.71 0.11 -8.97
CA LYS A 353 -9.00 -0.05 -8.30
C LYS A 353 -9.02 -1.38 -7.56
N ALA A 354 -9.46 -1.35 -6.28
CA ALA A 354 -9.61 -2.54 -5.46
C ALA A 354 -10.56 -3.56 -6.13
N ARG A 355 -10.20 -4.85 -6.05
CA ARG A 355 -11.04 -5.96 -6.52
C ARG A 355 -12.04 -6.32 -5.43
N VAL A 356 -13.23 -5.72 -5.50
CA VAL A 356 -14.27 -5.81 -4.46
C VAL A 356 -15.57 -6.44 -4.96
N SER A 357 -15.59 -7.08 -6.12
CA SER A 357 -16.80 -7.66 -6.71
C SER A 357 -16.58 -9.08 -7.20
N GLY A 358 -17.68 -9.84 -7.32
CA GLY A 358 -17.69 -11.18 -7.91
C GLY A 358 -17.40 -12.31 -6.92
N PHE A 359 -17.19 -12.03 -5.63
CA PHE A 359 -16.89 -13.06 -4.63
C PHE A 359 -17.72 -12.96 -3.33
N GLY A 360 -18.93 -12.35 -3.40
CA GLY A 360 -19.94 -12.45 -2.36
C GLY A 360 -19.97 -11.31 -1.35
N LEU A 361 -19.32 -10.17 -1.59
CA LEU A 361 -19.35 -9.01 -0.69
C LEU A 361 -20.72 -8.33 -0.68
N GLU A 362 -21.32 -8.22 -1.86
CA GLU A 362 -22.61 -7.57 -2.08
C GLU A 362 -23.71 -8.31 -1.33
N GLU A 363 -23.74 -9.65 -1.46
CA GLU A 363 -24.74 -10.52 -0.83
C GLU A 363 -24.62 -10.52 0.70
N LEU A 364 -23.40 -10.39 1.22
CA LEU A 364 -23.16 -10.23 2.65
C LEU A 364 -23.41 -8.80 3.14
N GLY A 365 -23.61 -7.84 2.25
CA GLY A 365 -23.77 -6.43 2.58
C GLY A 365 -22.53 -5.87 3.27
N ILE A 366 -21.32 -6.28 2.87
CA ILE A 366 -20.05 -5.73 3.36
C ILE A 366 -19.86 -4.36 2.71
N PRO A 367 -19.79 -3.27 3.50
CA PRO A 367 -19.72 -1.92 2.95
C PRO A 367 -18.35 -1.63 2.35
N LEU A 368 -18.35 -0.71 1.37
CA LEU A 368 -17.15 -0.14 0.79
C LEU A 368 -16.95 1.29 1.29
N THR A 369 -15.69 1.70 1.38
CA THR A 369 -15.32 3.09 1.68
C THR A 369 -15.61 4.01 0.49
N LYS A 370 -15.52 5.32 0.67
CA LYS A 370 -15.62 6.30 -0.43
C LYS A 370 -14.55 6.10 -1.51
N ALA A 371 -13.41 5.50 -1.15
CA ALA A 371 -12.33 5.16 -2.09
C ALA A 371 -12.58 3.83 -2.85
N GLY A 372 -13.69 3.13 -2.57
CA GLY A 372 -14.04 1.87 -3.21
C GLY A 372 -13.27 0.65 -2.68
N THR A 373 -12.65 0.74 -1.52
CA THR A 373 -12.02 -0.38 -0.80
C THR A 373 -12.98 -0.99 0.20
N ILE A 374 -12.74 -2.22 0.66
CA ILE A 374 -13.53 -2.83 1.73
C ILE A 374 -13.39 -2.01 3.01
N GLU A 375 -14.51 -1.63 3.62
CA GLU A 375 -14.50 -0.95 4.91
C GLU A 375 -14.09 -1.92 6.02
N VAL A 376 -13.01 -1.57 6.74
CA VAL A 376 -12.49 -2.33 7.88
C VAL A 376 -12.26 -1.42 9.08
N ASN A 377 -12.36 -1.99 10.27
CA ASN A 377 -11.98 -1.30 11.49
C ASN A 377 -10.46 -1.33 11.74
N GLU A 378 -10.01 -0.75 12.85
CA GLU A 378 -8.60 -0.71 13.27
C GLU A 378 -7.95 -2.09 13.48
N TYR A 379 -8.75 -3.16 13.56
CA TYR A 379 -8.29 -4.55 13.67
C TYR A 379 -8.34 -5.29 12.32
N LEU A 380 -8.63 -4.59 11.24
CA LEU A 380 -8.83 -5.11 9.87
C LEU A 380 -10.07 -6.00 9.71
N GLN A 381 -11.02 -5.92 10.63
CA GLN A 381 -12.29 -6.63 10.55
C GLN A 381 -13.28 -5.84 9.68
N THR A 382 -14.00 -6.54 8.82
CA THR A 382 -15.17 -6.00 8.13
C THR A 382 -16.35 -5.85 9.12
N ARG A 383 -17.56 -5.58 8.61
CA ARG A 383 -18.75 -5.64 9.45
C ARG A 383 -18.94 -6.98 10.18
N TYR A 384 -18.40 -8.07 9.62
CA TYR A 384 -18.37 -9.39 10.26
C TYR A 384 -17.05 -9.57 11.00
N PRO A 385 -17.08 -9.73 12.35
CA PRO A 385 -15.86 -9.80 13.16
C PRO A 385 -14.89 -10.96 12.82
N ASN A 386 -15.34 -11.94 12.06
CA ASN A 386 -14.52 -13.08 11.60
C ASN A 386 -14.10 -12.98 10.13
N ILE A 387 -14.49 -11.91 9.43
CA ILE A 387 -14.03 -11.62 8.06
C ILE A 387 -13.15 -10.40 8.10
N TYR A 388 -11.91 -10.58 7.66
CA TYR A 388 -10.87 -9.56 7.62
C TYR A 388 -10.55 -9.20 6.17
N ALA A 389 -9.98 -8.02 5.96
CA ALA A 389 -9.39 -7.68 4.67
C ALA A 389 -8.02 -7.01 4.85
N CYS A 390 -7.08 -7.29 3.95
CA CYS A 390 -5.74 -6.71 3.96
C CYS A 390 -5.19 -6.48 2.55
N GLY A 391 -4.21 -5.59 2.43
CA GLY A 391 -3.63 -5.15 1.17
C GLY A 391 -4.49 -4.13 0.44
N ASP A 392 -4.29 -4.03 -0.89
CA ASP A 392 -4.89 -3.00 -1.73
C ASP A 392 -6.43 -3.00 -1.68
N VAL A 393 -7.04 -4.14 -1.40
CA VAL A 393 -8.49 -4.27 -1.28
C VAL A 393 -9.05 -3.55 -0.05
N ALA A 394 -8.26 -3.40 1.01
CA ALA A 394 -8.65 -2.72 2.25
C ALA A 394 -8.15 -1.26 2.30
N GLY A 395 -7.02 -0.94 1.63
CA GLY A 395 -6.39 0.37 1.77
C GLY A 395 -5.85 0.62 3.20
N PRO A 396 -5.55 1.87 3.58
CA PRO A 396 -5.52 3.08 2.75
C PRO A 396 -4.30 3.17 1.82
N PHE A 397 -3.32 2.28 1.97
CA PHE A 397 -2.08 2.25 1.19
C PHE A 397 -2.07 1.05 0.25
N GLN A 398 -1.63 1.26 -0.99
CA GLN A 398 -1.52 0.21 -2.02
C GLN A 398 -0.05 -0.12 -2.27
N PHE A 399 0.63 -0.65 -1.22
CA PHE A 399 2.04 -1.06 -1.27
C PHE A 399 2.18 -2.51 -0.84
N THR A 400 3.10 -3.24 -1.45
CA THR A 400 3.41 -4.64 -1.14
C THR A 400 3.79 -4.83 0.33
N HIS A 401 4.67 -3.97 0.86
CA HIS A 401 5.11 -4.03 2.25
C HIS A 401 3.99 -3.66 3.24
N THR A 402 3.07 -2.75 2.87
CA THR A 402 1.89 -2.44 3.69
C THR A 402 0.90 -3.61 3.69
N ALA A 403 0.71 -4.27 2.55
CA ALA A 403 -0.11 -5.48 2.47
C ALA A 403 0.44 -6.59 3.37
N ALA A 404 1.76 -6.83 3.35
CA ALA A 404 2.44 -7.79 4.23
C ALA A 404 2.30 -7.39 5.72
N HIS A 405 2.45 -6.10 6.04
CA HIS A 405 2.24 -5.57 7.39
C HIS A 405 0.81 -5.79 7.88
N GLN A 406 -0.20 -5.44 7.08
CA GLN A 406 -1.61 -5.68 7.39
C GLN A 406 -1.91 -7.18 7.54
N ALA A 407 -1.31 -8.02 6.72
CA ALA A 407 -1.49 -9.46 6.75
C ALA A 407 -1.12 -10.07 8.11
N TRP A 408 -0.09 -9.55 8.77
CA TRP A 408 0.28 -9.96 10.12
C TRP A 408 -0.88 -9.70 11.11
N TYR A 409 -1.44 -8.50 11.10
CA TYR A 409 -2.56 -8.14 11.96
C TYR A 409 -3.80 -8.96 11.64
N ALA A 410 -4.13 -9.12 10.36
CA ALA A 410 -5.28 -9.89 9.92
C ALA A 410 -5.17 -11.36 10.37
N ALA A 411 -3.99 -12.00 10.15
CA ALA A 411 -3.74 -13.38 10.55
C ALA A 411 -3.82 -13.58 12.06
N VAL A 412 -3.12 -12.73 12.83
CA VAL A 412 -3.07 -12.84 14.30
C VAL A 412 -4.44 -12.56 14.90
N ASN A 413 -5.14 -11.53 14.42
CA ASN A 413 -6.49 -11.23 14.88
C ASN A 413 -7.48 -12.33 14.50
N ALA A 414 -7.39 -12.91 13.29
CA ALA A 414 -8.26 -14.00 12.86
C ALA A 414 -8.11 -15.27 13.73
N LEU A 415 -6.88 -15.56 14.15
CA LEU A 415 -6.57 -16.78 14.91
C LEU A 415 -6.68 -16.60 16.42
N PHE A 416 -6.36 -15.41 16.95
CA PHE A 416 -6.16 -15.20 18.38
C PHE A 416 -7.00 -14.07 19.00
N ALA A 417 -7.97 -13.48 18.29
CA ALA A 417 -8.83 -12.39 18.80
C ALA A 417 -9.53 -12.72 20.14
N GLY A 418 -9.72 -14.01 20.45
CA GLY A 418 -10.28 -14.44 21.74
C GLY A 418 -9.37 -14.13 22.95
N PHE A 419 -8.06 -14.00 22.74
CA PHE A 419 -7.07 -13.69 23.76
C PHE A 419 -6.64 -12.24 23.70
N LYS A 420 -6.19 -11.78 22.52
CA LYS A 420 -5.69 -10.42 22.29
C LYS A 420 -5.89 -10.02 20.84
N SER A 421 -6.30 -8.78 20.62
CA SER A 421 -6.39 -8.19 19.29
C SER A 421 -5.39 -7.06 19.17
N PHE A 422 -4.82 -6.90 17.97
CA PHE A 422 -3.82 -5.91 17.66
C PHE A 422 -4.37 -4.94 16.62
N LYS A 423 -4.23 -3.64 16.90
CA LYS A 423 -4.58 -2.56 15.97
C LYS A 423 -3.50 -2.41 14.92
N ALA A 424 -3.90 -2.28 13.66
CA ALA A 424 -2.96 -1.99 12.59
C ALA A 424 -2.29 -0.62 12.81
N ASP A 425 -0.97 -0.61 12.78
CA ASP A 425 -0.16 0.58 13.04
C ASP A 425 0.36 1.18 11.73
N TYR A 426 -0.19 2.32 11.33
CA TYR A 426 0.18 3.05 10.10
C TYR A 426 0.97 4.34 10.37
N ARG A 427 1.49 4.55 11.60
CA ARG A 427 2.21 5.78 11.95
C ARG A 427 3.48 5.99 11.14
N VAL A 428 4.12 4.90 10.70
CA VAL A 428 5.37 4.94 9.97
C VAL A 428 5.26 4.01 8.76
N ILE A 429 4.97 4.59 7.60
CA ILE A 429 4.88 3.88 6.32
C ILE A 429 5.86 4.53 5.35
N PRO A 430 6.93 3.83 4.95
CA PRO A 430 7.85 4.30 3.92
C PRO A 430 7.33 3.96 2.52
N TRP A 431 7.72 4.76 1.52
CA TRP A 431 7.56 4.38 0.11
C TRP A 431 8.67 4.97 -0.75
N VAL A 432 8.86 4.38 -1.92
CA VAL A 432 9.90 4.74 -2.87
C VAL A 432 9.32 4.77 -4.27
N THR A 433 9.68 5.80 -5.04
CA THR A 433 9.53 5.85 -6.50
C THR A 433 10.92 5.63 -7.11
N PHE A 434 11.06 4.61 -7.94
CA PHE A 434 12.35 4.11 -8.45
C PHE A 434 12.76 4.77 -9.78
N THR A 435 12.46 6.06 -9.92
CA THR A 435 13.00 6.90 -11.00
C THR A 435 14.51 7.13 -10.81
N SER A 436 15.16 7.83 -11.72
CA SER A 436 16.52 8.34 -11.56
C SER A 436 16.46 9.87 -11.71
N PRO A 437 16.60 10.63 -10.59
CA PRO A 437 16.83 10.18 -9.21
C PRO A 437 15.65 9.44 -8.59
N GLU A 438 15.93 8.57 -7.59
CA GLU A 438 14.89 7.96 -6.75
C GLU A 438 14.27 9.01 -5.83
N VAL A 439 13.00 8.81 -5.46
CA VAL A 439 12.35 9.59 -4.40
C VAL A 439 11.84 8.63 -3.34
N ALA A 440 12.34 8.76 -2.13
CA ALA A 440 11.95 7.95 -0.98
C ALA A 440 11.41 8.83 0.13
N ARG A 441 10.28 8.43 0.74
CA ARG A 441 9.65 9.21 1.81
C ARG A 441 9.09 8.32 2.93
N VAL A 442 9.16 8.84 4.16
CA VAL A 442 8.45 8.30 5.32
C VAL A 442 7.87 9.45 6.12
N GLY A 443 6.66 9.30 6.62
CA GLY A 443 5.95 10.33 7.36
C GLY A 443 5.46 11.48 6.50
N LEU A 444 5.38 12.70 7.07
CA LEU A 444 4.80 13.88 6.42
C LEU A 444 5.76 14.50 5.41
N SER A 445 5.21 14.93 4.27
CA SER A 445 5.86 15.92 3.42
C SER A 445 5.66 17.32 4.00
N GLU A 446 6.45 18.28 3.53
CA GLU A 446 6.28 19.68 3.92
C GLU A 446 4.89 20.21 3.51
N ASN A 447 4.42 19.84 2.32
CA ASN A 447 3.09 20.19 1.83
C ASN A 447 1.97 19.60 2.72
N GLU A 448 2.11 18.34 3.14
CA GLU A 448 1.14 17.70 4.04
C GLU A 448 1.15 18.34 5.43
N ALA A 449 2.33 18.63 5.98
CA ALA A 449 2.45 19.31 7.27
C ALA A 449 1.78 20.70 7.23
N LYS A 450 1.99 21.49 6.17
CA LYS A 450 1.33 22.78 5.95
C LYS A 450 -0.20 22.64 5.82
N ALA A 451 -0.67 21.67 5.03
CA ALA A 451 -2.10 21.43 4.84
C ALA A 451 -2.82 21.00 6.12
N LEU A 452 -2.13 20.27 7.00
CA LEU A 452 -2.63 19.83 8.31
C LEU A 452 -2.45 20.87 9.42
N GLY A 453 -1.80 22.02 9.15
CA GLY A 453 -1.50 23.04 10.15
C GLY A 453 -0.50 22.58 11.22
N ILE A 454 0.35 21.62 10.92
CA ILE A 454 1.38 21.09 11.82
C ILE A 454 2.60 22.02 11.76
N ALA A 455 2.91 22.67 12.90
CA ALA A 455 4.11 23.47 13.02
C ALA A 455 5.36 22.59 12.88
N HIS A 456 6.29 22.98 12.01
CA HIS A 456 7.48 22.23 11.71
C HIS A 456 8.67 23.11 11.37
N GLU A 457 9.86 22.58 11.58
CA GLU A 457 11.14 23.07 11.08
C GLU A 457 11.62 22.11 9.99
N VAL A 458 12.39 22.61 9.04
CA VAL A 458 12.93 21.84 7.92
C VAL A 458 14.46 21.86 8.01
N THR A 459 15.06 20.69 8.13
CA THR A 459 16.50 20.51 7.91
C THR A 459 16.70 19.92 6.52
N ARG A 460 17.63 20.46 5.75
CA ARG A 460 17.97 19.98 4.41
C ARG A 460 19.49 19.86 4.27
N TYR A 461 19.91 18.70 3.79
CA TYR A 461 21.28 18.44 3.37
C TYR A 461 21.29 18.10 1.87
N ASN A 462 22.07 18.82 1.10
CA ASN A 462 22.21 18.56 -0.33
C ASN A 462 23.33 17.54 -0.59
N LEU A 463 23.11 16.65 -1.57
CA LEU A 463 24.05 15.59 -1.89
C LEU A 463 25.28 16.05 -2.71
N ASP A 464 25.30 17.31 -3.15
CA ASP A 464 26.47 17.94 -3.79
C ASP A 464 27.65 18.19 -2.85
N ASP A 465 27.41 18.09 -1.54
CA ASP A 465 28.44 18.15 -0.48
C ASP A 465 28.81 16.76 0.10
N LEU A 466 28.25 15.69 -0.44
CA LEU A 466 28.50 14.33 0.02
C LEU A 466 29.66 13.70 -0.78
N ASP A 467 30.79 13.42 -0.15
CA ASP A 467 32.00 12.88 -0.77
C ASP A 467 31.72 11.62 -1.63
N ARG A 468 30.86 10.72 -1.13
CA ARG A 468 30.50 9.50 -1.87
C ARG A 468 29.71 9.82 -3.14
N ALA A 469 28.78 10.77 -3.08
CA ALA A 469 27.99 11.18 -4.24
C ALA A 469 28.86 11.87 -5.30
N ILE A 470 29.81 12.70 -4.84
CA ILE A 470 30.79 13.34 -5.72
C ILE A 470 31.66 12.29 -6.42
N ALA A 471 32.19 11.32 -5.65
CA ALA A 471 33.04 10.25 -6.17
C ALA A 471 32.34 9.36 -7.22
N GLU A 472 31.01 9.22 -7.11
CA GLU A 472 30.19 8.43 -8.04
C GLU A 472 29.58 9.28 -9.18
N SER A 473 29.91 10.57 -9.30
CA SER A 473 29.32 11.52 -10.26
C SER A 473 27.79 11.61 -10.14
N ALA A 474 27.25 11.41 -8.93
CA ALA A 474 25.83 11.40 -8.61
C ALA A 474 25.47 12.47 -7.54
N ALA A 475 26.25 13.55 -7.50
CA ALA A 475 26.14 14.64 -6.52
C ALA A 475 24.92 15.56 -6.78
N HIS A 476 23.75 14.96 -6.92
CA HIS A 476 22.49 15.68 -7.12
C HIS A 476 21.38 15.06 -6.25
N GLY A 477 20.58 15.93 -5.67
CA GLY A 477 19.51 15.52 -4.77
C GLY A 477 19.67 16.08 -3.36
N PHE A 478 18.90 15.56 -2.44
CA PHE A 478 18.90 16.03 -1.05
C PHE A 478 18.29 15.02 -0.07
N VAL A 479 18.61 15.22 1.20
CA VAL A 479 17.87 14.68 2.35
C VAL A 479 17.16 15.85 3.03
N LYS A 480 15.84 15.76 3.17
CA LYS A 480 15.00 16.77 3.85
C LYS A 480 14.27 16.10 5.01
N VAL A 481 14.39 16.65 6.20
CA VAL A 481 13.76 16.12 7.42
C VAL A 481 12.90 17.20 8.06
N LEU A 482 11.70 16.82 8.50
CA LEU A 482 10.77 17.67 9.21
C LEU A 482 10.75 17.29 10.68
N THR A 483 10.85 18.30 11.57
CA THR A 483 10.76 18.14 13.03
C THR A 483 9.79 19.16 13.61
N PRO A 484 9.17 18.92 14.79
CA PRO A 484 8.47 19.97 15.50
C PRO A 484 9.45 21.06 15.95
N PRO A 485 9.04 22.34 16.03
CA PRO A 485 9.92 23.43 16.45
C PRO A 485 10.62 23.16 17.78
N GLY A 486 11.94 23.30 17.80
CA GLY A 486 12.78 23.09 18.96
C GLY A 486 12.86 21.64 19.47
N LYS A 487 12.47 20.65 18.65
CA LYS A 487 12.57 19.21 18.98
C LYS A 487 13.28 18.45 17.88
N ASP A 488 13.90 17.34 18.25
CA ASP A 488 14.61 16.46 17.32
C ASP A 488 13.77 15.25 16.83
N SER A 489 12.52 15.10 17.31
CA SER A 489 11.64 14.01 16.87
C SER A 489 11.23 14.18 15.41
N ILE A 490 11.27 13.11 14.63
CA ILE A 490 11.07 13.15 13.19
C ILE A 490 9.57 13.07 12.86
N LEU A 491 9.04 14.08 12.15
CA LEU A 491 7.69 14.10 11.59
C LEU A 491 7.64 13.43 10.21
N GLY A 492 8.70 13.57 9.45
CA GLY A 492 8.84 12.99 8.13
C GLY A 492 10.23 13.21 7.56
N ALA A 493 10.62 12.35 6.63
CA ALA A 493 11.87 12.47 5.89
C ALA A 493 11.62 12.17 4.41
N THR A 494 12.18 13.02 3.52
CA THR A 494 12.17 12.86 2.07
C THR A 494 13.60 12.85 1.58
N ILE A 495 13.96 11.82 0.81
CA ILE A 495 15.29 11.67 0.20
C ILE A 495 15.10 11.62 -1.31
N VAL A 496 15.86 12.42 -2.03
CA VAL A 496 15.90 12.41 -3.49
C VAL A 496 17.34 12.20 -3.91
N GLY A 497 17.63 11.18 -4.70
CA GLY A 497 18.97 10.86 -5.17
C GLY A 497 19.17 9.37 -5.43
N GLU A 498 20.41 8.97 -5.68
CA GLU A 498 20.76 7.55 -5.78
C GLU A 498 20.64 6.89 -4.39
N HIS A 499 20.20 5.63 -4.37
CA HIS A 499 20.03 4.84 -3.15
C HIS A 499 19.04 5.42 -2.10
N ALA A 500 18.15 6.34 -2.52
CA ALA A 500 17.21 6.98 -1.59
C ALA A 500 16.33 5.97 -0.86
N GLY A 501 15.93 4.88 -1.53
CA GLY A 501 15.14 3.81 -0.94
C GLY A 501 15.83 3.11 0.21
N GLU A 502 17.12 2.80 0.08
CA GLU A 502 17.93 2.15 1.09
C GLU A 502 18.24 3.10 2.26
N LEU A 503 18.58 4.36 1.96
CA LEU A 503 18.86 5.39 2.96
C LEU A 503 17.66 5.69 3.86
N LEU A 504 16.44 5.60 3.33
CA LEU A 504 15.21 5.86 4.07
C LEU A 504 15.00 4.91 5.26
N ALA A 505 15.63 3.73 5.24
CA ALA A 505 15.46 2.71 6.28
C ALA A 505 15.88 3.21 7.67
N GLU A 506 16.91 4.05 7.77
CA GLU A 506 17.39 4.63 9.03
C GLU A 506 16.35 5.58 9.64
N PHE A 507 15.81 6.50 8.84
CA PHE A 507 14.72 7.39 9.28
C PHE A 507 13.45 6.61 9.65
N THR A 508 13.13 5.57 8.89
CA THR A 508 11.98 4.70 9.17
C THR A 508 12.13 4.01 10.53
N LEU A 509 13.33 3.47 10.83
CA LEU A 509 13.63 2.84 12.11
C LEU A 509 13.57 3.86 13.26
N ALA A 510 14.19 5.02 13.06
CA ALA A 510 14.20 6.10 14.04
C ALA A 510 12.77 6.55 14.40
N MET A 511 11.95 6.84 13.41
CA MET A 511 10.55 7.23 13.59
C MET A 511 9.74 6.13 14.30
N LYS A 512 9.91 4.87 13.89
CA LYS A 512 9.17 3.74 14.46
C LYS A 512 9.41 3.56 15.95
N HIS A 513 10.64 3.83 16.40
CA HIS A 513 11.07 3.68 17.79
C HIS A 513 11.15 5.00 18.57
N GLY A 514 10.70 6.12 17.97
CA GLY A 514 10.71 7.44 18.62
C GLY A 514 12.11 7.98 18.87
N LEU A 515 13.07 7.60 18.03
CA LEU A 515 14.42 8.15 18.05
C LEU A 515 14.42 9.48 17.28
N GLY A 516 15.06 10.50 17.85
CA GLY A 516 15.21 11.80 17.21
C GLY A 516 16.51 11.93 16.42
N LEU A 517 16.69 13.06 15.73
CA LEU A 517 17.87 13.38 14.92
C LEU A 517 19.17 13.28 15.72
N ASN A 518 19.19 13.69 16.99
CA ASN A 518 20.37 13.58 17.86
C ASN A 518 20.87 12.13 18.01
N LYS A 519 20.00 11.12 17.84
CA LYS A 519 20.41 9.72 17.89
C LYS A 519 21.07 9.29 16.60
N ILE A 520 20.59 9.79 15.46
CA ILE A 520 21.21 9.57 14.15
C ILE A 520 22.58 10.26 14.11
N LEU A 521 22.66 11.53 14.49
CA LEU A 521 23.90 12.31 14.57
C LEU A 521 24.96 11.65 15.47
N GLY A 522 24.54 11.12 16.62
CA GLY A 522 25.41 10.42 17.56
C GLY A 522 25.80 9.01 17.13
N THR A 523 25.27 8.49 16.02
CA THR A 523 25.61 7.18 15.49
C THR A 523 26.83 7.29 14.56
N ILE A 524 27.77 6.35 14.67
CA ILE A 524 28.94 6.31 13.79
C ILE A 524 28.51 5.72 12.45
N HIS A 525 28.67 6.48 11.38
CA HIS A 525 28.48 6.03 10.00
C HIS A 525 29.81 5.73 9.35
N PRO A 526 29.92 4.67 8.53
CA PRO A 526 31.17 4.39 7.82
C PRO A 526 31.41 5.44 6.72
N TYR A 527 32.66 5.86 6.58
CA TYR A 527 33.12 6.84 5.58
C TYR A 527 33.98 6.15 4.51
N PRO A 528 33.87 6.51 3.21
CA PRO A 528 32.80 7.32 2.62
C PRO A 528 31.61 6.43 2.19
N THR A 529 30.42 6.77 2.60
CA THR A 529 29.20 6.05 2.22
C THR A 529 28.02 6.98 1.98
N TRP A 530 27.01 6.48 1.27
CA TRP A 530 25.74 7.18 1.08
C TRP A 530 25.00 7.43 2.39
N SER A 531 25.16 6.54 3.39
CA SER A 531 24.46 6.67 4.68
C SER A 531 24.88 7.89 5.51
N GLU A 532 26.04 8.50 5.21
CA GLU A 532 26.45 9.75 5.86
C GLU A 532 25.48 10.91 5.56
N ALA A 533 24.74 10.86 4.44
CA ALA A 533 23.72 11.83 4.13
C ALA A 533 22.63 11.91 5.22
N ALA A 534 22.26 10.79 5.85
CA ALA A 534 21.34 10.77 6.98
C ALA A 534 21.91 11.47 8.23
N LYS A 535 23.19 11.25 8.50
CA LYS A 535 23.92 11.89 9.60
C LYS A 535 24.04 13.40 9.42
N TYR A 536 24.36 13.86 8.18
CA TYR A 536 24.52 15.29 7.91
C TYR A 536 23.19 16.05 7.84
N ALA A 537 22.08 15.33 7.60
CA ALA A 537 20.74 15.89 7.69
C ALA A 537 20.15 15.83 9.12
N ALA A 538 20.88 15.29 10.07
CA ALA A 538 20.48 15.19 11.47
C ALA A 538 21.16 16.27 12.34
#